data_5db0776287026775cb232f9c4b9c4611
#
_entry.id   5db0776287026775cb232f9c4b9c4611
#
_cell.length_a   1.000
_cell.length_b   1.000
_cell.length_c   1.000
_cell.angle_alpha   90.00
_cell.angle_beta   90.00
_cell.angle_gamma   90.00
#
_symmetry.space_group_name_H-M   'P 1'
#
loop_
_entity.id
_entity.type
_entity.pdbx_description
1 polymer ?
#
loop_
_entity_poly.entity_id
_entity_poly.type
_entity_poly.pdbx_seq_one_letter_code
_entity_poly.pdbx_strand_id
1 'polypeptide(L)'
;MKRWLAAIPVVALLLFAVLALSQLLSPKKGDFERVSRVAPDRLFETLEGSALTFAPPPGDESIVVNLFASWCAPCEAEHPRLMALSEAFPGRVYGVLYKDTEANGADFLDRMGNPFAEVALDPDGQGGLDFGLTGVPETFVISSRGEILVHVTGP
;
A
#
# COMPACT_ATOMS: atom_id res chain seq x y z
N MET A 1 17.01 -44.10 -31.47
CA MET A 1 17.63 -42.96 -30.73
C MET A 1 17.10 -41.56 -31.14
N LYS A 2 16.63 -41.33 -32.38
CA LYS A 2 16.18 -39.97 -32.83
C LYS A 2 14.84 -39.47 -32.26
N ARG A 3 13.98 -40.36 -31.79
CA ARG A 3 12.61 -39.97 -31.30
C ARG A 3 12.61 -39.27 -29.91
N TRP A 4 13.61 -39.53 -29.09
CA TRP A 4 13.78 -38.91 -27.76
C TRP A 4 14.28 -37.47 -27.85
N LEU A 5 15.09 -37.15 -28.87
CA LEU A 5 15.56 -35.79 -29.10
C LEU A 5 14.44 -34.83 -29.48
N ALA A 6 13.37 -35.32 -30.13
CA ALA A 6 12.21 -34.52 -30.47
C ALA A 6 11.30 -34.19 -29.25
N ALA A 7 11.42 -34.96 -28.14
CA ALA A 7 10.64 -34.70 -26.92
C ALA A 7 11.29 -33.63 -26.04
N ILE A 8 12.58 -33.36 -26.16
CA ILE A 8 13.32 -32.39 -25.34
C ILE A 8 12.71 -30.99 -25.41
N PRO A 9 12.39 -30.38 -26.59
CA PRO A 9 11.82 -29.04 -26.66
C PRO A 9 10.43 -28.99 -26.05
N VAL A 10 9.63 -30.06 -26.19
CA VAL A 10 8.28 -30.10 -25.61
C VAL A 10 8.34 -30.14 -24.07
N VAL A 11 9.23 -30.96 -23.50
CA VAL A 11 9.45 -31.04 -22.05
C VAL A 11 9.98 -29.72 -21.51
N ALA A 12 10.93 -29.09 -22.21
CA ALA A 12 11.45 -27.77 -21.83
C ALA A 12 10.36 -26.69 -21.83
N LEU A 13 9.46 -26.71 -22.81
CA LEU A 13 8.34 -25.76 -22.92
C LEU A 13 7.32 -25.97 -21.82
N LEU A 14 7.02 -27.23 -21.47
CA LEU A 14 6.13 -27.57 -20.35
C LEU A 14 6.72 -27.14 -19.01
N LEU A 15 8.01 -27.37 -18.77
CA LEU A 15 8.71 -26.92 -17.57
C LEU A 15 8.71 -25.39 -17.46
N PHE A 16 8.97 -24.71 -18.57
CA PHE A 16 8.89 -23.24 -18.60
C PHE A 16 7.49 -22.73 -18.30
N ALA A 17 6.45 -23.35 -18.90
CA ALA A 17 5.05 -22.97 -18.63
C ALA A 17 4.67 -23.21 -17.16
N VAL A 18 5.09 -24.32 -16.55
CA VAL A 18 4.85 -24.59 -15.12
C VAL A 18 5.58 -23.59 -14.24
N LEU A 19 6.84 -23.25 -14.55
CA LEU A 19 7.59 -22.23 -13.83
C LEU A 19 6.96 -20.84 -13.96
N ALA A 20 6.56 -20.45 -15.16
CA ALA A 20 5.88 -19.17 -15.40
C ALA A 20 4.55 -19.10 -14.65
N LEU A 21 3.77 -20.18 -14.67
CA LEU A 21 2.49 -20.26 -13.94
C LEU A 21 2.71 -20.23 -12.42
N SER A 22 3.73 -20.90 -11.90
CA SER A 22 4.06 -20.86 -10.48
C SER A 22 4.47 -19.48 -10.01
N GLN A 23 5.19 -18.70 -10.83
CA GLN A 23 5.55 -17.30 -10.56
C GLN A 23 4.32 -16.40 -10.56
N LEU A 24 3.37 -16.62 -11.49
CA LEU A 24 2.12 -15.86 -11.56
C LEU A 24 1.17 -16.15 -10.39
N LEU A 25 1.16 -17.40 -9.91
CA LEU A 25 0.29 -17.83 -8.79
C LEU A 25 0.93 -17.63 -7.42
N SER A 26 2.23 -17.31 -7.35
CA SER A 26 2.89 -17.00 -6.09
C SER A 26 2.44 -15.60 -5.63
N PRO A 27 1.82 -15.47 -4.45
CA PRO A 27 1.51 -14.15 -3.89
C PRO A 27 2.82 -13.39 -3.73
N LYS A 28 2.90 -12.19 -4.33
CA LYS A 28 4.02 -11.27 -4.06
C LYS A 28 4.02 -10.99 -2.58
N LYS A 29 5.05 -11.44 -1.87
CA LYS A 29 5.29 -10.99 -0.49
C LYS A 29 5.66 -9.52 -0.58
N GLY A 30 5.05 -8.70 0.29
CA GLY A 30 5.43 -7.30 0.40
C GLY A 30 6.93 -7.16 0.64
N ASP A 31 7.58 -6.30 -0.13
CA ASP A 31 8.99 -5.97 0.07
C ASP A 31 9.08 -4.91 1.16
N PHE A 32 9.99 -5.14 2.11
CA PHE A 32 10.26 -4.26 3.23
C PHE A 32 11.60 -3.57 3.01
N GLU A 33 11.57 -2.26 2.84
CA GLU A 33 12.78 -1.46 2.68
C GLU A 33 12.93 -0.46 3.83
N ARG A 34 14.14 -0.41 4.42
CA ARG A 34 14.49 0.67 5.34
C ARG A 34 14.96 1.85 4.50
N VAL A 35 14.26 2.95 4.62
CA VAL A 35 14.57 4.19 3.93
C VAL A 35 14.89 5.29 4.93
N SER A 36 15.62 6.31 4.50
CA SER A 36 15.87 7.51 5.27
C SER A 36 15.66 8.70 4.35
N ARG A 37 14.41 9.15 4.28
CA ARG A 37 14.02 10.34 3.50
C ARG A 37 12.93 11.09 4.25
N VAL A 38 12.80 12.37 3.99
CA VAL A 38 11.75 13.20 4.60
C VAL A 38 10.40 12.87 3.97
N ALA A 39 9.35 12.78 4.80
CA ALA A 39 7.98 12.66 4.33
C ALA A 39 7.57 13.93 3.56
N PRO A 40 6.61 13.83 2.63
CA PRO A 40 6.10 14.98 1.92
C PRO A 40 5.51 16.03 2.87
N ASP A 41 5.85 17.30 2.64
CA ASP A 41 5.30 18.46 3.36
C ASP A 41 3.98 18.97 2.75
N ARG A 42 3.38 18.17 1.86
CA ARG A 42 2.10 18.47 1.22
C ARG A 42 0.99 18.56 2.26
N LEU A 43 0.13 19.55 2.08
CA LEU A 43 -1.13 19.67 2.81
C LEU A 43 -2.23 18.94 2.03
N PHE A 44 -2.87 17.99 2.68
CA PHE A 44 -3.99 17.23 2.14
C PHE A 44 -5.30 17.71 2.75
N GLU A 45 -6.39 17.71 1.98
CA GLU A 45 -7.74 17.68 2.53
C GLU A 45 -8.04 16.27 3.05
N THR A 46 -8.90 16.13 4.05
CA THR A 46 -9.29 14.83 4.60
C THR A 46 -10.76 14.54 4.35
N LEU A 47 -11.16 13.27 4.47
CA LEU A 47 -12.57 12.86 4.41
C LEU A 47 -13.43 13.58 5.45
N GLU A 48 -12.84 13.96 6.58
CA GLU A 48 -13.51 14.68 7.68
C GLU A 48 -13.56 16.19 7.45
N GLY A 49 -13.01 16.70 6.34
CA GLY A 49 -12.98 18.12 5.98
C GLY A 49 -11.92 18.92 6.73
N SER A 50 -10.96 18.26 7.38
CA SER A 50 -9.80 18.90 8.01
C SER A 50 -8.63 19.00 7.02
N ALA A 51 -7.49 19.53 7.49
CA ALA A 51 -6.24 19.56 6.74
C ALA A 51 -5.18 18.74 7.46
N LEU A 52 -4.47 17.89 6.73
CA LEU A 52 -3.48 16.95 7.25
C LEU A 52 -2.14 17.10 6.51
N THR A 53 -1.03 17.04 7.24
CA THR A 53 0.32 16.92 6.68
C THR A 53 1.09 15.82 7.41
N PHE A 54 2.09 15.24 6.73
CA PHE A 54 2.94 14.19 7.29
C PHE A 54 4.39 14.66 7.57
N ALA A 55 4.65 15.95 7.37
CA ALA A 55 5.96 16.55 7.68
C ALA A 55 5.82 17.96 8.32
N PRO A 56 5.70 18.08 9.63
CA PRO A 56 5.72 17.01 10.64
C PRO A 56 4.41 16.20 10.65
N PRO A 57 4.47 14.92 11.06
CA PRO A 57 3.26 14.13 11.22
C PRO A 57 2.45 14.59 12.44
N PRO A 58 1.17 14.25 12.53
CA PRO A 58 0.36 14.49 13.70
C PRO A 58 0.92 13.79 14.94
N GLY A 59 1.00 14.51 16.07
CA GLY A 59 1.43 13.97 17.36
C GLY A 59 2.95 13.82 17.53
N ASP A 60 3.34 13.26 18.68
CA ASP A 60 4.73 13.17 19.11
C ASP A 60 5.35 11.76 18.90
N GLU A 61 4.61 10.86 18.28
CA GLU A 61 5.01 9.48 18.06
C GLU A 61 5.15 9.15 16.57
N SER A 62 5.79 8.04 16.25
CA SER A 62 5.82 7.53 14.88
C SER A 62 4.43 7.08 14.45
N ILE A 63 4.08 7.33 13.21
CA ILE A 63 2.80 6.97 12.60
C ILE A 63 2.99 5.99 11.45
N VAL A 64 1.91 5.32 11.08
CA VAL A 64 1.82 4.48 9.90
C VAL A 64 0.90 5.16 8.90
N VAL A 65 1.36 5.30 7.66
CA VAL A 65 0.59 5.87 6.55
C VAL A 65 0.43 4.81 5.49
N ASN A 66 -0.81 4.43 5.21
CA ASN A 66 -1.15 3.46 4.16
C ASN A 66 -1.80 4.18 2.98
N LEU A 67 -1.25 3.99 1.79
CA LEU A 67 -1.84 4.48 0.55
C LEU A 67 -2.70 3.38 -0.06
N PHE A 68 -3.98 3.69 -0.25
CA PHE A 68 -4.99 2.73 -0.69
C PHE A 68 -5.98 3.35 -1.68
N ALA A 69 -6.81 2.50 -2.29
CA ALA A 69 -7.94 2.93 -3.12
C ALA A 69 -9.08 1.90 -3.04
N SER A 70 -10.31 2.34 -3.25
CA SER A 70 -11.49 1.46 -3.24
C SER A 70 -11.50 0.45 -4.39
N TRP A 71 -10.88 0.78 -5.52
CA TRP A 71 -10.75 -0.08 -6.71
C TRP A 71 -9.61 -1.10 -6.62
N CYS A 72 -8.84 -1.10 -5.52
CA CYS A 72 -7.62 -1.88 -5.34
C CYS A 72 -7.93 -3.20 -4.61
N ALA A 73 -8.06 -4.32 -5.31
CA ALA A 73 -8.32 -5.62 -4.70
C ALA A 73 -7.24 -6.09 -3.69
N PRO A 74 -5.92 -5.87 -3.92
CA PRO A 74 -4.91 -6.14 -2.90
C PRO A 74 -5.09 -5.30 -1.62
N CYS A 75 -5.58 -4.05 -1.72
CA CYS A 75 -5.88 -3.19 -0.56
C CYS A 75 -6.99 -3.81 0.29
N GLU A 76 -8.03 -4.35 -0.34
CA GLU A 76 -9.10 -5.07 0.35
C GLU A 76 -8.56 -6.31 1.09
N ALA A 77 -7.63 -7.05 0.46
CA ALA A 77 -7.03 -8.23 1.06
C ALA A 77 -6.15 -7.93 2.29
N GLU A 78 -5.45 -6.80 2.33
CA GLU A 78 -4.63 -6.41 3.49
C GLU A 78 -5.43 -5.72 4.60
N HIS A 79 -6.62 -5.19 4.29
CA HIS A 79 -7.42 -4.36 5.20
C HIS A 79 -7.62 -4.94 6.61
N PRO A 80 -7.86 -6.27 6.80
CA PRO A 80 -7.95 -6.86 8.13
C PRO A 80 -6.68 -6.71 8.98
N ARG A 81 -5.49 -6.63 8.34
CA ARG A 81 -4.22 -6.38 9.04
C ARG A 81 -4.11 -4.93 9.50
N LEU A 82 -4.59 -3.97 8.70
CA LEU A 82 -4.67 -2.57 9.08
C LEU A 82 -5.65 -2.36 10.25
N MET A 83 -6.77 -3.06 10.27
CA MET A 83 -7.70 -3.06 11.41
C MET A 83 -7.02 -3.54 12.68
N ALA A 84 -6.33 -4.69 12.64
CA ALA A 84 -5.57 -5.20 13.79
C ALA A 84 -4.44 -4.24 14.21
N LEU A 85 -3.78 -3.57 13.24
CA LEU A 85 -2.74 -2.59 13.52
C LEU A 85 -3.31 -1.35 14.24
N SER A 86 -4.47 -0.85 13.81
CA SER A 86 -5.13 0.30 14.44
C SER A 86 -5.61 -0.01 15.86
N GLU A 87 -6.03 -1.23 16.13
CA GLU A 87 -6.36 -1.69 17.49
C GLU A 87 -5.12 -1.73 18.40
N ALA A 88 -3.95 -2.16 17.86
CA ALA A 88 -2.70 -2.22 18.61
C ALA A 88 -2.07 -0.83 18.82
N PHE A 89 -2.30 0.11 17.90
CA PHE A 89 -1.73 1.46 17.89
C PHE A 89 -2.82 2.51 17.61
N PRO A 90 -3.74 2.74 18.55
CA PRO A 90 -4.87 3.65 18.36
C PRO A 90 -4.42 5.07 18.00
N GLY A 91 -5.07 5.66 16.98
CA GLY A 91 -4.78 7.03 16.54
C GLY A 91 -3.47 7.21 15.76
N ARG A 92 -2.77 6.13 15.41
CA ARG A 92 -1.45 6.19 14.76
C ARG A 92 -1.42 5.63 13.33
N VAL A 93 -2.55 5.16 12.82
CA VAL A 93 -2.68 4.66 11.45
C VAL A 93 -3.47 5.69 10.65
N TYR A 94 -2.89 6.17 9.55
CA TYR A 94 -3.45 7.17 8.65
C TYR A 94 -3.63 6.59 7.26
N GLY A 95 -4.69 6.99 6.56
CA GLY A 95 -4.92 6.61 5.16
C GLY A 95 -4.58 7.73 4.20
N VAL A 96 -4.17 7.38 2.97
CA VAL A 96 -4.16 8.28 1.82
C VAL A 96 -4.97 7.62 0.72
N LEU A 97 -6.12 8.20 0.39
CA LEU A 97 -7.02 7.74 -0.67
C LEU A 97 -6.47 8.19 -2.03
N TYR A 98 -5.79 7.26 -2.70
CA TYR A 98 -5.02 7.53 -3.91
C TYR A 98 -5.86 7.37 -5.18
N LYS A 99 -5.92 8.43 -6.00
CA LYS A 99 -6.62 8.44 -7.31
C LYS A 99 -8.02 7.85 -7.24
N ASP A 100 -8.77 8.29 -6.26
CA ASP A 100 -10.13 7.84 -6.02
C ASP A 100 -11.02 9.02 -5.62
N THR A 101 -12.32 8.79 -5.59
CA THR A 101 -13.28 9.79 -5.13
C THR A 101 -13.56 9.62 -3.65
N GLU A 102 -13.85 10.74 -2.99
CA GLU A 102 -14.27 10.77 -1.58
C GLU A 102 -15.42 9.78 -1.32
N ALA A 103 -16.46 9.79 -2.17
CA ALA A 103 -17.62 8.90 -2.04
C ALA A 103 -17.23 7.41 -2.08
N ASN A 104 -16.37 7.01 -3.03
CA ASN A 104 -15.94 5.62 -3.14
C ASN A 104 -15.06 5.20 -1.95
N GLY A 105 -14.19 6.10 -1.47
CA GLY A 105 -13.37 5.86 -0.28
C GLY A 105 -14.22 5.68 0.97
N ALA A 106 -15.22 6.56 1.17
CA ALA A 106 -16.16 6.46 2.27
C ALA A 106 -16.96 5.14 2.23
N ASP A 107 -17.53 4.78 1.07
CA ASP A 107 -18.26 3.53 0.88
C ASP A 107 -17.37 2.30 1.14
N PHE A 108 -16.09 2.35 0.77
CA PHE A 108 -15.13 1.28 1.04
C PHE A 108 -14.93 1.11 2.55
N LEU A 109 -14.69 2.21 3.27
CA LEU A 109 -14.46 2.19 4.72
C LEU A 109 -15.72 1.82 5.50
N ASP A 110 -16.89 2.21 5.05
CA ASP A 110 -18.18 1.81 5.66
C ASP A 110 -18.40 0.29 5.56
N ARG A 111 -18.01 -0.33 4.45
CA ARG A 111 -18.13 -1.79 4.25
C ARG A 111 -17.08 -2.60 4.98
N MET A 112 -15.84 -2.11 5.00
CA MET A 112 -14.69 -2.87 5.49
C MET A 112 -14.29 -2.54 6.92
N GLY A 113 -14.87 -1.46 7.50
CA GLY A 113 -14.41 -0.82 8.73
C GLY A 113 -13.36 0.25 8.45
N ASN A 114 -13.16 1.19 9.36
CA ASN A 114 -12.18 2.26 9.24
C ASN A 114 -11.03 2.10 10.23
N PRO A 115 -9.82 1.70 9.78
CA PRO A 115 -8.64 1.56 10.63
C PRO A 115 -7.91 2.89 10.84
N PHE A 116 -8.28 3.95 10.10
CA PHE A 116 -7.51 5.18 10.03
C PHE A 116 -7.99 6.21 11.06
N ALA A 117 -7.05 6.93 11.65
CA ALA A 117 -7.34 8.10 12.49
C ALA A 117 -7.90 9.25 11.65
N GLU A 118 -7.31 9.47 10.47
CA GLU A 118 -7.79 10.39 9.43
C GLU A 118 -7.42 9.84 8.05
N VAL A 119 -8.18 10.23 7.02
CA VAL A 119 -7.93 9.82 5.63
C VAL A 119 -7.69 11.04 4.76
N ALA A 120 -6.45 11.20 4.32
CA ALA A 120 -6.05 12.22 3.36
C ALA A 120 -6.57 11.90 1.94
N LEU A 121 -7.02 12.91 1.21
CA LEU A 121 -7.50 12.80 -0.16
C LEU A 121 -6.37 13.12 -1.14
N ASP A 122 -6.11 12.23 -2.09
CA ASP A 122 -5.11 12.39 -3.15
C ASP A 122 -5.73 12.06 -4.54
N PRO A 123 -6.74 12.83 -4.97
CA PRO A 123 -7.52 12.51 -6.18
C PRO A 123 -6.69 12.58 -7.47
N ASP A 124 -5.67 13.43 -7.52
CA ASP A 124 -4.76 13.58 -8.66
C ASP A 124 -3.52 12.67 -8.57
N GLY A 125 -3.27 12.06 -7.41
CA GLY A 125 -2.15 11.14 -7.16
C GLY A 125 -0.81 11.84 -6.97
N GLN A 126 -0.79 13.16 -6.79
CA GLN A 126 0.46 13.90 -6.59
C GLN A 126 1.07 13.60 -5.21
N GLY A 127 0.24 13.42 -4.19
CA GLY A 127 0.69 12.98 -2.88
C GLY A 127 1.38 11.62 -2.94
N GLY A 128 0.80 10.66 -3.64
CA GLY A 128 1.43 9.36 -3.88
C GLY A 128 2.81 9.48 -4.56
N LEU A 129 2.94 10.35 -5.57
CA LEU A 129 4.23 10.62 -6.21
C LEU A 129 5.25 11.22 -5.24
N ASP A 130 4.83 12.16 -4.39
CA ASP A 130 5.69 12.78 -3.38
C ASP A 130 6.17 11.73 -2.34
N PHE A 131 5.32 10.75 -2.00
CA PHE A 131 5.70 9.58 -1.21
C PHE A 131 6.63 8.61 -1.96
N GLY A 132 6.78 8.73 -3.28
CA GLY A 132 7.49 7.79 -4.13
C GLY A 132 6.74 6.47 -4.26
N LEU A 133 5.41 6.53 -4.28
CA LEU A 133 4.52 5.40 -4.50
C LEU A 133 4.80 4.76 -5.85
N THR A 134 4.88 3.43 -5.88
CA THR A 134 4.97 2.64 -7.12
C THR A 134 3.63 2.02 -7.50
N GLY A 135 2.75 1.81 -6.52
CA GLY A 135 1.40 1.30 -6.70
C GLY A 135 0.74 1.00 -5.35
N VAL A 136 -0.60 1.01 -5.31
CA VAL A 136 -1.35 0.68 -4.09
C VAL A 136 -1.54 -0.84 -3.97
N PRO A 137 -1.49 -1.43 -2.75
CA PRO A 137 -1.22 -0.74 -1.49
C PRO A 137 0.27 -0.57 -1.21
N GLU A 138 0.63 0.51 -0.56
CA GLU A 138 1.95 0.69 0.05
C GLU A 138 1.83 1.35 1.41
N THR A 139 2.69 0.95 2.34
CA THR A 139 2.66 1.42 3.71
C THR A 139 4.00 2.04 4.11
N PHE A 140 3.94 3.21 4.73
CA PHE A 140 5.09 3.96 5.21
C PHE A 140 5.04 4.11 6.72
N VAL A 141 6.18 3.94 7.39
CA VAL A 141 6.33 4.29 8.80
C VAL A 141 7.11 5.60 8.87
N ILE A 142 6.51 6.61 9.48
CA ILE A 142 7.06 7.95 9.59
C ILE A 142 7.37 8.24 11.06
N SER A 143 8.58 8.71 11.35
CA SER A 143 8.99 9.12 12.69
C SER A 143 8.27 10.42 13.11
N SER A 144 8.26 10.73 14.41
CA SER A 144 7.75 12.00 14.93
C SER A 144 8.47 13.25 14.36
N ARG A 145 9.62 13.05 13.70
CA ARG A 145 10.37 14.14 13.03
C ARG A 145 10.05 14.27 11.54
N GLY A 146 9.11 13.47 11.02
CA GLY A 146 8.76 13.49 9.60
C GLY A 146 9.73 12.71 8.70
N GLU A 147 10.52 11.77 9.25
CA GLU A 147 11.40 10.91 8.46
C GLU A 147 10.69 9.59 8.13
N ILE A 148 10.64 9.21 6.88
CA ILE A 148 10.20 7.86 6.48
C ILE A 148 11.29 6.87 6.88
N LEU A 149 10.96 5.98 7.81
CA LEU A 149 11.85 4.96 8.35
C LEU A 149 11.75 3.64 7.59
N VAL A 150 10.55 3.34 7.13
CA VAL A 150 10.18 2.07 6.52
C VAL A 150 9.23 2.30 5.37
N HIS A 151 9.43 1.58 4.30
CA HIS A 151 8.53 1.49 3.16
C HIS A 151 8.22 0.02 2.88
N VAL A 152 6.96 -0.33 2.84
CA VAL A 152 6.46 -1.68 2.53
C VAL A 152 5.64 -1.59 1.26
N THR A 153 6.00 -2.36 0.26
CA THR A 153 5.31 -2.43 -1.03
C THR A 153 4.46 -3.70 -1.11
N GLY A 154 3.21 -3.54 -1.52
CA GLY A 154 2.24 -4.65 -1.62
C GLY A 154 1.62 -5.07 -0.29
N PRO A 155 0.68 -6.04 -0.34
CA PRO A 155 -0.11 -6.51 0.78
C PRO A 155 0.65 -7.43 1.73
#